data_b7a74eb84c94319fd8e53406e827fb5c
#
_entry.id   b7a74eb84c94319fd8e53406e827fb5c
#
_cell.length_a   1.000
_cell.length_b   1.000
_cell.length_c   1.000
_cell.angle_alpha   90.00
_cell.angle_beta   90.00
_cell.angle_gamma   90.00
#
_symmetry.space_group_name_H-M   'P 1'
#
loop_
_entity.id
_entity.type
_entity.pdbx_description
1 polymer ?
#
loop_
_entity_poly.entity_id
_entity_poly.type
_entity_poly.pdbx_seq_one_letter_code
_entity_poly.pdbx_strand_id
1 'polypeptide(L)'
;RDRLRSRGLGDVYKRQGQKEYVDAIRKKMIVFGMGPAGTGKTYLAMAMAITAFKNEQVGRIILTRPAIEAGEKLGFLPGDLQSKIDPYLRPLYDALYQIMGAESFQRNMEKGLIEVAPLAYMRGRTLDNAFIILDEAQNTTPAQMKMFLTRIGFGSKVVVTGDATQKDLAPGAKSGLDVALRVLKKIDDIGICNLTSKDVVRHPLVQKIVQAYDDYENKQTAKTVRKQRKSN
;
A
#
# COMPACT_ATOMS: atom_id res chain seq x y z
N ARG A 1 26.79 15.10 1.97
CA ARG A 1 26.35 14.22 3.11
C ARG A 1 25.25 14.84 3.97
N ASP A 2 24.96 16.16 3.87
CA ASP A 2 24.00 16.86 4.73
C ASP A 2 22.65 17.18 4.10
N ARG A 3 22.39 16.77 2.85
CA ARG A 3 21.14 17.11 2.16
C ARG A 3 19.89 16.36 2.66
N LEU A 4 20.05 15.28 3.42
CA LEU A 4 18.93 14.52 4.02
C LEU A 4 18.64 14.92 5.47
N ARG A 5 19.53 15.65 6.15
CA ARG A 5 19.31 16.11 7.52
C ARG A 5 18.55 17.45 7.62
N SER A 6 18.69 18.34 6.65
CA SER A 6 18.07 19.67 6.68
C SER A 6 16.76 19.78 5.89
N ARG A 7 16.50 18.85 4.98
CA ARG A 7 15.17 18.69 4.37
C ARG A 7 14.40 17.64 5.16
N GLY A 8 13.94 18.03 6.34
CA GLY A 8 13.06 17.20 7.12
C GLY A 8 11.85 16.74 6.30
N LEU A 9 11.23 15.63 6.70
CA LEU A 9 9.97 15.10 6.14
C LEU A 9 8.91 16.18 5.86
N GLY A 10 9.06 17.41 6.35
CA GLY A 10 8.21 18.57 6.07
C GLY A 10 8.09 18.96 4.61
N ASP A 11 9.11 18.67 3.79
CA ASP A 11 9.06 18.94 2.34
C ASP A 11 8.49 17.74 1.53
N VAL A 12 8.30 16.58 2.17
CA VAL A 12 7.84 15.36 1.51
C VAL A 12 6.32 15.33 1.38
N TYR A 13 5.59 15.92 2.33
CA TYR A 13 4.14 16.03 2.27
C TYR A 13 3.71 17.47 2.04
N LYS A 14 3.15 17.74 0.88
CA LYS A 14 2.70 19.09 0.48
C LYS A 14 1.22 19.33 0.77
N ARG A 15 0.50 18.34 1.30
CA ARG A 15 -0.95 18.37 1.45
C ARG A 15 -1.37 17.97 2.86
N GLN A 16 -2.51 18.49 3.31
CA GLN A 16 -3.01 18.29 4.65
C GLN A 16 -3.25 16.81 4.98
N GLY A 17 -3.87 16.04 4.07
CA GLY A 17 -4.11 14.61 4.26
C GLY A 17 -2.83 13.80 4.40
N GLN A 18 -1.79 14.15 3.62
CA GLN A 18 -0.48 13.52 3.73
C GLN A 18 0.17 13.79 5.09
N LYS A 19 0.05 15.02 5.61
CA LYS A 19 0.57 15.39 6.93
C LYS A 19 -0.12 14.58 8.04
N GLU A 20 -1.43 14.55 8.04
CA GLU A 20 -2.22 13.79 9.01
C GLU A 20 -1.86 12.29 8.99
N TYR A 21 -1.65 11.72 7.80
CA TYR A 21 -1.23 10.35 7.62
C TYR A 21 0.16 10.08 8.20
N VAL A 22 1.16 10.94 7.92
CA VAL A 22 2.51 10.81 8.48
C VAL A 22 2.49 10.97 9.99
N ASP A 23 1.72 11.93 10.53
CA ASP A 23 1.58 12.12 11.97
C ASP A 23 0.90 10.91 12.66
N ALA A 24 -0.07 10.30 12.00
CA ALA A 24 -0.69 9.05 12.49
C ALA A 24 0.33 7.91 12.53
N ILE A 25 1.14 7.73 11.48
CA ILE A 25 2.20 6.70 11.44
C ILE A 25 3.21 6.89 12.57
N ARG A 26 3.54 8.12 12.93
CA ARG A 26 4.44 8.40 14.08
C ARG A 26 3.84 7.97 15.40
N LYS A 27 2.55 8.24 15.61
CA LYS A 27 1.87 8.12 16.90
C LYS A 27 1.25 6.76 17.17
N LYS A 28 0.79 6.06 16.13
CA LYS A 28 0.01 4.82 16.24
C LYS A 28 0.85 3.60 15.86
N MET A 29 0.53 2.45 16.47
CA MET A 29 1.19 1.18 16.14
C MET A 29 0.74 0.66 14.77
N ILE A 30 -0.53 0.77 14.46
CA ILE A 30 -1.12 0.32 13.19
C ILE A 30 -1.84 1.51 12.54
N VAL A 31 -1.56 1.76 11.26
CA VAL A 31 -2.21 2.83 10.49
C VAL A 31 -2.71 2.27 9.17
N PHE A 32 -3.99 2.54 8.88
CA PHE A 32 -4.59 2.30 7.58
C PHE A 32 -4.56 3.60 6.77
N GLY A 33 -3.82 3.60 5.67
CA GLY A 33 -3.75 4.71 4.72
C GLY A 33 -4.59 4.40 3.49
N MET A 34 -5.77 5.01 3.42
CA MET A 34 -6.75 4.79 2.36
C MET A 34 -6.76 5.93 1.37
N GLY A 35 -6.97 5.63 0.10
CA GLY A 35 -7.15 6.66 -0.91
C GLY A 35 -6.77 6.23 -2.31
N PRO A 36 -7.09 7.07 -3.31
CA PRO A 36 -6.82 6.76 -4.70
C PRO A 36 -5.32 6.68 -5.02
N ALA A 37 -5.00 6.09 -6.15
CA ALA A 37 -3.64 6.05 -6.66
C ALA A 37 -3.05 7.46 -6.83
N GLY A 38 -1.75 7.61 -6.56
CA GLY A 38 -1.04 8.90 -6.68
C GLY A 38 -1.16 9.83 -5.49
N THR A 39 -1.82 9.43 -4.40
CA THR A 39 -1.86 10.21 -3.14
C THR A 39 -0.59 10.10 -2.30
N GLY A 40 0.35 9.24 -2.70
CA GLY A 40 1.62 9.04 -1.99
C GLY A 40 1.55 8.11 -0.78
N LYS A 41 0.43 7.43 -0.54
CA LYS A 41 0.24 6.58 0.66
C LYS A 41 1.34 5.53 0.85
N THR A 42 1.67 4.78 -0.19
CA THR A 42 2.71 3.74 -0.13
C THR A 42 4.11 4.34 -0.06
N TYR A 43 4.38 5.38 -0.84
CA TYR A 43 5.66 6.09 -0.83
C TYR A 43 5.97 6.71 0.54
N LEU A 44 5.00 7.39 1.15
CA LEU A 44 5.15 8.00 2.48
C LEU A 44 5.34 6.93 3.56
N ALA A 45 4.61 5.81 3.49
CA ALA A 45 4.81 4.68 4.39
C ALA A 45 6.24 4.11 4.30
N MET A 46 6.77 3.95 3.09
CA MET A 46 8.16 3.50 2.87
C MET A 46 9.18 4.52 3.38
N ALA A 47 8.97 5.82 3.14
CA ALA A 47 9.85 6.86 3.68
C ALA A 47 9.88 6.85 5.21
N MET A 48 8.74 6.63 5.84
CA MET A 48 8.63 6.48 7.30
C MET A 48 9.33 5.22 7.80
N ALA A 49 9.19 4.09 7.09
CA ALA A 49 9.86 2.84 7.42
C ALA A 49 11.38 2.97 7.35
N ILE A 50 11.89 3.57 6.29
CA ILE A 50 13.32 3.82 6.11
C ILE A 50 13.86 4.76 7.20
N THR A 51 13.10 5.79 7.56
CA THR A 51 13.46 6.71 8.64
C THR A 51 13.53 5.99 9.98
N ALA A 52 12.52 5.18 10.30
CA ALA A 52 12.49 4.39 11.54
C ALA A 52 13.65 3.38 11.60
N PHE A 53 13.96 2.72 10.48
CA PHE A 53 15.06 1.80 10.37
C PHE A 53 16.43 2.48 10.53
N LYS A 54 16.65 3.63 9.88
CA LYS A 54 17.89 4.41 10.03
C LYS A 54 18.11 4.98 11.43
N ASN A 55 17.02 5.24 12.15
CA ASN A 55 17.04 5.72 13.53
C ASN A 55 17.03 4.57 14.56
N GLU A 56 17.22 3.32 14.10
CA GLU A 56 17.26 2.14 14.95
C GLU A 56 16.00 1.92 15.80
N GLN A 57 14.87 2.50 15.40
CA GLN A 57 13.56 2.31 16.04
C GLN A 57 12.97 0.94 15.73
N VAL A 58 13.37 0.34 14.61
CA VAL A 58 13.05 -1.01 14.19
C VAL A 58 14.29 -1.68 13.60
N GLY A 59 14.38 -3.00 13.74
CA GLY A 59 15.53 -3.77 13.25
C GLY A 59 15.42 -4.20 11.80
N ARG A 60 14.23 -4.15 11.20
CA ARG A 60 13.99 -4.58 9.82
C ARG A 60 12.77 -3.92 9.20
N ILE A 61 12.71 -3.98 7.87
CA ILE A 61 11.57 -3.53 7.07
C ILE A 61 10.99 -4.73 6.33
N ILE A 62 9.68 -4.91 6.39
CA ILE A 62 8.96 -5.96 5.67
C ILE A 62 7.90 -5.32 4.79
N LEU A 63 7.98 -5.56 3.49
CA LEU A 63 7.01 -5.11 2.50
C LEU A 63 6.29 -6.31 1.93
N THR A 64 4.97 -6.25 1.93
CA THR A 64 4.15 -7.35 1.44
C THR A 64 2.95 -6.84 0.64
N ARG A 65 2.54 -7.65 -0.32
CA ARG A 65 1.33 -7.49 -1.11
C ARG A 65 0.56 -8.81 -1.17
N PRO A 66 -0.78 -8.78 -1.23
CA PRO A 66 -1.52 -9.97 -1.63
C PRO A 66 -1.14 -10.30 -3.09
N ALA A 67 -0.82 -11.57 -3.35
CA ALA A 67 -0.69 -12.04 -4.72
C ALA A 67 -2.11 -12.12 -5.31
N ILE A 68 -2.36 -11.33 -6.36
CA ILE A 68 -3.63 -11.31 -7.06
C ILE A 68 -3.50 -12.21 -8.28
N GLU A 69 -4.40 -13.17 -8.41
CA GLU A 69 -4.67 -13.79 -9.69
C GLU A 69 -5.58 -12.86 -10.50
N ALA A 70 -4.98 -11.80 -11.06
CA ALA A 70 -5.69 -10.89 -11.95
C ALA A 70 -6.05 -11.60 -13.24
N GLY A 71 -7.21 -12.30 -13.27
CA GLY A 71 -7.78 -12.90 -14.47
C GLY A 71 -6.97 -14.03 -15.14
N GLU A 72 -5.68 -14.07 -14.93
CA GLU A 72 -4.76 -15.12 -15.34
C GLU A 72 -4.31 -15.89 -14.10
N LYS A 73 -4.70 -17.13 -14.01
CA LYS A 73 -4.21 -18.03 -12.96
C LYS A 73 -2.69 -18.04 -13.01
N LEU A 74 -2.01 -17.78 -11.89
CA LEU A 74 -0.54 -17.84 -11.75
C LEU A 74 0.06 -19.10 -12.39
N GLY A 75 -0.72 -20.18 -12.52
CA GLY A 75 -0.38 -21.42 -13.19
C GLY A 75 -0.12 -21.31 -14.70
N PHE A 76 -0.62 -20.30 -15.38
CA PHE A 76 -0.44 -20.12 -16.85
C PHE A 76 0.77 -19.28 -17.24
N LEU A 77 1.41 -18.60 -16.32
CA LEU A 77 2.64 -17.85 -16.63
C LEU A 77 3.82 -18.83 -16.70
N PRO A 78 4.69 -18.73 -17.73
CA PRO A 78 5.92 -19.52 -17.79
C PRO A 78 6.89 -19.07 -16.68
N GLY A 79 7.59 -20.01 -16.09
CA GLY A 79 8.60 -19.75 -15.04
C GLY A 79 8.26 -20.40 -13.70
N ASP A 80 9.20 -20.30 -12.77
CA ASP A 80 9.02 -20.72 -11.38
C ASP A 80 8.09 -19.76 -10.60
N LEU A 81 7.72 -20.13 -9.38
CA LEU A 81 6.79 -19.34 -8.57
C LEU A 81 7.33 -17.93 -8.31
N GLN A 82 8.63 -17.79 -8.14
CA GLN A 82 9.30 -16.52 -7.86
C GLN A 82 9.23 -15.56 -9.05
N SER A 83 9.52 -16.04 -10.26
CA SER A 83 9.42 -15.24 -11.48
C SER A 83 7.98 -14.80 -11.80
N LYS A 84 6.98 -15.56 -11.34
CA LYS A 84 5.55 -15.21 -11.48
C LYS A 84 5.09 -14.13 -10.51
N ILE A 85 5.70 -14.07 -9.32
CA ILE A 85 5.35 -13.12 -8.26
C ILE A 85 6.12 -11.80 -8.41
N ASP A 86 7.33 -11.81 -8.95
CA ASP A 86 8.18 -10.64 -9.13
C ASP A 86 7.47 -9.42 -9.78
N PRO A 87 6.66 -9.55 -10.84
CA PRO A 87 5.97 -8.41 -11.43
C PRO A 87 5.05 -7.67 -10.44
N TYR A 88 4.41 -8.39 -9.52
CA TYR A 88 3.54 -7.79 -8.50
C TYR A 88 4.30 -7.04 -7.42
N LEU A 89 5.53 -7.47 -7.14
CA LEU A 89 6.37 -6.86 -6.13
C LEU A 89 7.28 -5.76 -6.70
N ARG A 90 7.45 -5.71 -8.03
CA ARG A 90 8.35 -4.77 -8.71
C ARG A 90 8.17 -3.31 -8.29
N PRO A 91 6.93 -2.77 -8.21
CA PRO A 91 6.74 -1.40 -7.76
C PRO A 91 7.25 -1.11 -6.35
N LEU A 92 7.27 -2.12 -5.47
CA LEU A 92 7.83 -1.98 -4.12
C LEU A 92 9.36 -1.87 -4.16
N TYR A 93 10.00 -2.71 -4.98
CA TYR A 93 11.45 -2.62 -5.20
C TYR A 93 11.84 -1.27 -5.77
N ASP A 94 11.15 -0.79 -6.81
CA ASP A 94 11.45 0.47 -7.48
C ASP A 94 11.34 1.66 -6.49
N ALA A 95 10.32 1.68 -5.65
CA ALA A 95 10.15 2.71 -4.63
C ALA A 95 11.27 2.67 -3.57
N LEU A 96 11.67 1.48 -3.10
CA LEU A 96 12.78 1.33 -2.17
C LEU A 96 14.10 1.81 -2.78
N TYR A 97 14.36 1.43 -4.03
CA TYR A 97 15.54 1.91 -4.78
C TYR A 97 15.57 3.43 -4.84
N GLN A 98 14.44 4.04 -5.17
CA GLN A 98 14.33 5.49 -5.30
C GLN A 98 14.60 6.22 -3.97
N ILE A 99 14.10 5.69 -2.85
CA ILE A 99 14.19 6.37 -1.55
C ILE A 99 15.52 6.08 -0.85
N MET A 100 15.98 4.85 -0.90
CA MET A 100 17.16 4.37 -0.14
C MET A 100 18.46 4.44 -0.93
N GLY A 101 18.38 4.38 -2.26
CA GLY A 101 19.50 4.18 -3.16
C GLY A 101 19.83 2.70 -3.36
N ALA A 102 20.29 2.34 -4.58
CA ALA A 102 20.50 0.96 -5.00
C ALA A 102 21.44 0.18 -4.09
N GLU A 103 22.62 0.74 -3.82
CA GLU A 103 23.67 0.08 -3.01
C GLU A 103 23.21 -0.22 -1.59
N SER A 104 22.56 0.76 -0.92
CA SER A 104 22.05 0.58 0.44
C SER A 104 20.91 -0.44 0.49
N PHE A 105 20.02 -0.40 -0.50
CA PHE A 105 18.92 -1.35 -0.63
C PHE A 105 19.46 -2.78 -0.78
N GLN A 106 20.33 -3.01 -1.75
CA GLN A 106 20.87 -4.35 -2.03
C GLN A 106 21.61 -4.93 -0.81
N ARG A 107 22.47 -4.14 -0.17
CA ARG A 107 23.18 -4.54 1.04
C ARG A 107 22.25 -4.97 2.19
N ASN A 108 21.14 -4.24 2.38
CA ASN A 108 20.20 -4.57 3.44
C ASN A 108 19.30 -5.77 3.09
N MET A 109 19.00 -5.97 1.80
CA MET A 109 18.33 -7.18 1.32
C MET A 109 19.20 -8.43 1.55
N GLU A 110 20.48 -8.38 1.19
CA GLU A 110 21.43 -9.49 1.39
C GLU A 110 21.61 -9.85 2.86
N LYS A 111 21.52 -8.86 3.75
CA LYS A 111 21.55 -9.07 5.21
C LYS A 111 20.22 -9.54 5.81
N GLY A 112 19.16 -9.64 5.02
CA GLY A 112 17.82 -9.97 5.49
C GLY A 112 17.17 -8.89 6.36
N LEU A 113 17.69 -7.65 6.33
CA LEU A 113 17.13 -6.51 7.08
C LEU A 113 15.99 -5.81 6.32
N ILE A 114 15.90 -6.04 5.03
CA ILE A 114 14.76 -5.65 4.19
C ILE A 114 14.24 -6.90 3.51
N GLU A 115 12.95 -7.12 3.61
CA GLU A 115 12.25 -8.24 2.99
C GLU A 115 11.10 -7.73 2.15
N VAL A 116 11.00 -8.20 0.91
CA VAL A 116 9.85 -7.95 0.03
C VAL A 116 9.30 -9.31 -0.37
N ALA A 117 8.09 -9.63 0.08
CA ALA A 117 7.52 -10.95 -0.08
C ALA A 117 5.99 -10.92 -0.25
N PRO A 118 5.39 -11.93 -0.89
CA PRO A 118 3.95 -12.09 -0.93
C PRO A 118 3.35 -12.25 0.46
N LEU A 119 2.11 -11.78 0.64
CA LEU A 119 1.40 -11.86 1.91
C LEU A 119 1.31 -13.30 2.48
N ALA A 120 1.20 -14.29 1.62
CA ALA A 120 1.13 -15.70 2.03
C ALA A 120 2.38 -16.15 2.83
N TYR A 121 3.54 -15.52 2.61
CA TYR A 121 4.79 -15.85 3.31
C TYR A 121 4.83 -15.34 4.76
N MET A 122 3.86 -14.55 5.17
CA MET A 122 3.72 -14.06 6.55
C MET A 122 3.04 -15.10 7.45
N ARG A 123 2.40 -16.11 6.87
CA ARG A 123 1.68 -17.15 7.65
C ARG A 123 2.63 -17.92 8.57
N GLY A 124 2.21 -18.13 9.82
CA GLY A 124 2.97 -18.90 10.83
C GLY A 124 4.18 -18.17 11.41
N ARG A 125 4.40 -16.92 11.04
CA ARG A 125 5.51 -16.10 11.56
C ARG A 125 5.02 -15.17 12.66
N THR A 126 5.94 -14.76 13.54
CA THR A 126 5.79 -13.61 14.42
C THR A 126 6.71 -12.50 13.93
N LEU A 127 6.15 -11.33 13.67
CA LEU A 127 6.87 -10.21 13.04
C LEU A 127 7.22 -9.19 14.14
N ASP A 128 8.32 -9.44 14.85
CA ASP A 128 8.83 -8.59 15.91
C ASP A 128 9.82 -7.56 15.38
N ASN A 129 9.92 -6.42 16.07
CA ASN A 129 10.93 -5.38 15.84
C ASN A 129 11.06 -4.97 14.35
N ALA A 130 9.93 -4.83 13.69
CA ALA A 130 9.86 -4.59 12.27
C ALA A 130 8.93 -3.43 11.93
N PHE A 131 9.25 -2.69 10.88
CA PHE A 131 8.30 -1.82 10.21
C PHE A 131 7.70 -2.59 9.02
N ILE A 132 6.41 -2.83 9.08
CA ILE A 132 5.72 -3.72 8.15
C ILE A 132 4.74 -2.91 7.31
N ILE A 133 4.79 -3.06 5.99
CA ILE A 133 3.85 -2.42 5.08
C ILE A 133 3.11 -3.50 4.30
N LEU A 134 1.78 -3.53 4.44
CA LEU A 134 0.88 -4.29 3.58
C LEU A 134 0.29 -3.35 2.54
N ASP A 135 0.73 -3.47 1.32
CA ASP A 135 0.27 -2.65 0.20
C ASP A 135 -0.82 -3.38 -0.62
N GLU A 136 -1.68 -2.62 -1.32
CA GLU A 136 -2.83 -3.13 -2.10
C GLU A 136 -3.78 -4.01 -1.27
N ALA A 137 -4.01 -3.61 -0.02
CA ALA A 137 -4.75 -4.41 0.96
C ALA A 137 -6.24 -4.59 0.63
N GLN A 138 -6.82 -3.79 -0.29
CA GLN A 138 -8.19 -3.99 -0.80
C GLN A 138 -8.37 -5.36 -1.48
N ASN A 139 -7.26 -5.95 -1.93
CA ASN A 139 -7.22 -7.24 -2.60
C ASN A 139 -6.99 -8.44 -1.67
N THR A 140 -7.00 -8.22 -0.36
CA THR A 140 -7.00 -9.30 0.62
C THR A 140 -8.40 -9.86 0.86
N THR A 141 -8.48 -11.15 1.19
CA THR A 141 -9.68 -11.72 1.81
C THR A 141 -9.73 -11.38 3.30
N PRO A 142 -10.91 -11.46 3.97
CA PRO A 142 -10.99 -11.28 5.43
C PRO A 142 -10.06 -12.21 6.21
N ALA A 143 -9.91 -13.46 5.76
CA ALA A 143 -9.01 -14.43 6.39
C ALA A 143 -7.54 -14.04 6.27
N GLN A 144 -7.11 -13.55 5.09
CA GLN A 144 -5.75 -13.06 4.86
C GLN A 144 -5.44 -11.82 5.71
N MET A 145 -6.36 -10.86 5.78
CA MET A 145 -6.19 -9.65 6.60
C MET A 145 -6.09 -10.01 8.10
N LYS A 146 -6.97 -10.87 8.59
CA LYS A 146 -6.92 -11.35 9.97
C LYS A 146 -5.61 -12.08 10.25
N MET A 147 -5.21 -12.98 9.36
CA MET A 147 -3.93 -13.70 9.46
C MET A 147 -2.77 -12.72 9.60
N PHE A 148 -2.68 -11.71 8.73
CA PHE A 148 -1.62 -10.71 8.73
C PHE A 148 -1.59 -9.90 10.03
N LEU A 149 -2.71 -9.31 10.43
CA LEU A 149 -2.79 -8.45 11.61
C LEU A 149 -2.48 -9.19 12.91
N THR A 150 -2.70 -10.50 12.96
CA THR A 150 -2.38 -11.34 14.13
C THR A 150 -0.94 -11.85 14.13
N ARG A 151 -0.12 -11.51 13.15
CA ARG A 151 1.33 -11.83 13.10
C ARG A 151 2.21 -10.76 13.71
N ILE A 152 1.65 -9.58 14.00
CA ILE A 152 2.38 -8.42 14.49
C ILE A 152 2.86 -8.71 15.91
N GLY A 153 4.17 -8.59 16.10
CA GLY A 153 4.82 -8.82 17.39
C GLY A 153 5.26 -7.52 18.07
N PHE A 154 6.02 -7.68 19.15
CA PHE A 154 6.50 -6.55 19.95
C PHE A 154 7.49 -5.67 19.18
N GLY A 155 7.43 -4.37 19.46
CA GLY A 155 8.35 -3.39 18.86
C GLY A 155 8.11 -3.13 17.38
N SER A 156 7.02 -3.64 16.82
CA SER A 156 6.69 -3.47 15.40
C SER A 156 5.71 -2.34 15.19
N LYS A 157 5.80 -1.74 14.00
CA LYS A 157 4.89 -0.73 13.46
C LYS A 157 4.35 -1.22 12.13
N VAL A 158 3.06 -1.00 11.87
CA VAL A 158 2.39 -1.49 10.67
C VAL A 158 1.67 -0.37 9.95
N VAL A 159 1.84 -0.34 8.65
CA VAL A 159 1.04 0.51 7.76
C VAL A 159 0.35 -0.38 6.73
N VAL A 160 -0.96 -0.25 6.65
CA VAL A 160 -1.80 -0.93 5.64
C VAL A 160 -2.26 0.11 4.64
N THR A 161 -1.90 -0.05 3.37
CA THR A 161 -2.33 0.87 2.30
C THR A 161 -3.32 0.20 1.38
N GLY A 162 -4.26 0.97 0.87
CA GLY A 162 -5.26 0.44 -0.06
C GLY A 162 -6.12 1.51 -0.74
N ASP A 163 -6.79 1.08 -1.79
CA ASP A 163 -7.78 1.85 -2.53
C ASP A 163 -9.07 1.05 -2.65
N ALA A 164 -10.12 1.49 -1.95
CA ALA A 164 -11.41 0.78 -1.94
C ALA A 164 -12.09 0.73 -3.32
N THR A 165 -11.66 1.56 -4.27
CA THR A 165 -12.22 1.63 -5.63
C THR A 165 -11.55 0.66 -6.61
N GLN A 166 -10.32 0.20 -6.31
CA GLN A 166 -9.50 -0.67 -7.18
C GLN A 166 -9.42 -2.10 -6.63
N LYS A 167 -10.56 -2.80 -6.61
CA LYS A 167 -10.63 -4.19 -6.14
C LYS A 167 -10.55 -5.15 -7.31
N ASP A 168 -9.52 -6.00 -7.31
CA ASP A 168 -9.29 -7.07 -8.29
C ASP A 168 -9.74 -8.45 -7.76
N LEU A 169 -10.56 -8.48 -6.72
CA LEU A 169 -11.14 -9.70 -6.17
C LEU A 169 -12.22 -10.28 -7.09
N ALA A 170 -12.46 -11.58 -6.97
CA ALA A 170 -13.55 -12.23 -7.69
C ALA A 170 -14.91 -11.54 -7.41
N PRO A 171 -15.83 -11.49 -8.39
CA PRO A 171 -17.15 -10.90 -8.22
C PRO A 171 -17.87 -11.43 -6.97
N GLY A 172 -18.34 -10.53 -6.11
CA GLY A 172 -19.04 -10.87 -4.86
C GLY A 172 -18.12 -11.21 -3.67
N ALA A 173 -16.81 -11.28 -3.86
CA ALA A 173 -15.88 -11.52 -2.76
C ALA A 173 -15.80 -10.28 -1.85
N LYS A 174 -15.76 -10.52 -0.53
CA LYS A 174 -15.58 -9.46 0.46
C LYS A 174 -14.11 -9.08 0.58
N SER A 175 -13.81 -7.79 0.54
CA SER A 175 -12.47 -7.30 0.81
C SER A 175 -12.15 -7.39 2.30
N GLY A 176 -10.98 -7.96 2.63
CA GLY A 176 -10.47 -8.01 3.98
C GLY A 176 -10.22 -6.62 4.56
N LEU A 177 -9.83 -5.66 3.71
CA LEU A 177 -9.67 -4.27 4.10
C LEU A 177 -10.99 -3.64 4.57
N ASP A 178 -12.09 -3.82 3.82
CA ASP A 178 -13.40 -3.28 4.20
C ASP A 178 -13.88 -3.85 5.54
N VAL A 179 -13.64 -5.15 5.76
CA VAL A 179 -13.98 -5.79 7.04
C VAL A 179 -13.11 -5.24 8.17
N ALA A 180 -11.80 -5.13 7.96
CA ALA A 180 -10.88 -4.59 8.96
C ALA A 180 -11.24 -3.17 9.37
N LEU A 181 -11.49 -2.27 8.41
CA LEU A 181 -11.90 -0.89 8.69
C LEU A 181 -13.19 -0.80 9.52
N ARG A 182 -14.12 -1.74 9.31
CA ARG A 182 -15.36 -1.80 10.07
C ARG A 182 -15.16 -2.28 11.51
N VAL A 183 -14.39 -3.37 11.69
CA VAL A 183 -14.27 -4.01 13.00
C VAL A 183 -13.23 -3.36 13.90
N LEU A 184 -12.21 -2.70 13.33
CA LEU A 184 -11.09 -2.12 14.07
C LEU A 184 -11.24 -0.63 14.40
N LYS A 185 -12.25 0.05 13.86
CA LYS A 185 -12.42 1.51 13.98
C LYS A 185 -12.54 2.05 15.42
N LYS A 186 -12.84 1.18 16.39
CA LYS A 186 -12.98 1.57 17.81
C LYS A 186 -11.73 1.31 18.64
N ILE A 187 -10.65 0.82 18.04
CA ILE A 187 -9.40 0.53 18.76
C ILE A 187 -8.52 1.77 18.67
N ASP A 188 -8.25 2.39 19.82
CA ASP A 188 -7.54 3.68 19.89
C ASP A 188 -6.10 3.64 19.38
N ASP A 189 -5.43 2.48 19.45
CA ASP A 189 -4.05 2.29 18.95
C ASP A 189 -3.98 2.14 17.42
N ILE A 190 -5.12 2.11 16.74
CA ILE A 190 -5.23 2.01 15.29
C ILE A 190 -5.65 3.35 14.70
N GLY A 191 -4.86 3.86 13.76
CA GLY A 191 -5.17 5.05 12.97
C GLY A 191 -5.82 4.68 11.64
N ILE A 192 -6.84 5.41 11.23
CA ILE A 192 -7.45 5.30 9.90
C ILE A 192 -7.38 6.67 9.24
N CYS A 193 -6.62 6.78 8.16
CA CYS A 193 -6.39 8.02 7.42
C CYS A 193 -6.95 7.88 6.00
N ASN A 194 -7.77 8.84 5.60
CA ASN A 194 -8.33 8.90 4.26
C ASN A 194 -7.66 10.02 3.46
N LEU A 195 -6.84 9.65 2.49
CA LEU A 195 -6.31 10.56 1.50
C LEU A 195 -7.33 10.70 0.36
N THR A 196 -7.41 11.87 -0.21
CA THR A 196 -8.41 12.20 -1.22
C THR A 196 -7.76 12.62 -2.54
N SER A 197 -8.57 12.90 -3.55
CA SER A 197 -8.09 13.47 -4.82
C SER A 197 -7.30 14.77 -4.63
N LYS A 198 -7.53 15.51 -3.54
CA LYS A 198 -6.79 16.73 -3.19
C LYS A 198 -5.33 16.44 -2.80
N ASP A 199 -5.04 15.22 -2.37
CA ASP A 199 -3.71 14.75 -1.98
C ASP A 199 -2.93 14.13 -3.15
N VAL A 200 -3.55 13.97 -4.32
CA VAL A 200 -2.92 13.42 -5.52
C VAL A 200 -1.81 14.33 -6.03
N VAL A 201 -0.61 13.77 -6.17
CA VAL A 201 0.56 14.44 -6.76
C VAL A 201 0.87 13.76 -8.08
N ARG A 202 0.49 14.40 -9.18
CA ARG A 202 0.74 13.91 -10.55
C ARG A 202 1.22 15.05 -11.44
N HIS A 203 1.93 14.69 -12.48
CA HIS A 203 2.27 15.62 -13.54
C HIS A 203 0.99 16.25 -14.13
N PRO A 204 0.91 17.56 -14.39
CA PRO A 204 -0.30 18.22 -14.88
C PRO A 204 -0.91 17.59 -16.13
N LEU A 205 -0.07 17.10 -17.05
CA LEU A 205 -0.54 16.38 -18.24
C LEU A 205 -1.23 15.06 -17.88
N VAL A 206 -0.68 14.31 -16.91
CA VAL A 206 -1.27 13.04 -16.45
C VAL A 206 -2.62 13.28 -15.78
N GLN A 207 -2.78 14.37 -15.03
CA GLN A 207 -4.08 14.76 -14.47
C GLN A 207 -5.12 15.00 -15.57
N LYS A 208 -4.74 15.70 -16.65
CA LYS A 208 -5.63 15.93 -17.80
C LYS A 208 -6.01 14.63 -18.52
N ILE A 209 -5.06 13.70 -18.65
CA ILE A 209 -5.31 12.40 -19.26
C ILE A 209 -6.33 11.62 -18.43
N VAL A 210 -6.12 11.50 -17.12
CA VAL A 210 -7.05 10.81 -16.21
C VAL A 210 -8.45 11.43 -16.31
N GLN A 211 -8.56 12.75 -16.23
CA GLN A 211 -9.84 13.43 -16.34
C GLN A 211 -10.54 13.15 -17.67
N ALA A 212 -9.81 13.09 -18.77
CA ALA A 212 -10.39 12.79 -20.08
C ALA A 212 -10.97 11.37 -20.16
N TYR A 213 -10.28 10.38 -19.54
CA TYR A 213 -10.79 9.01 -19.45
C TYR A 213 -12.01 8.91 -18.53
N ASP A 214 -11.98 9.53 -17.36
CA ASP A 214 -13.11 9.58 -16.43
C ASP A 214 -14.36 10.18 -17.10
N ASP A 215 -14.20 11.27 -17.83
CA ASP A 215 -15.28 11.93 -18.58
C ASP A 215 -15.84 11.01 -19.68
N TYR A 216 -14.99 10.25 -20.35
CA TYR A 216 -15.41 9.28 -21.36
C TYR A 216 -16.22 8.14 -20.74
N GLU A 217 -15.75 7.53 -19.67
CA GLU A 217 -16.42 6.42 -18.97
C GLU A 217 -17.76 6.85 -18.39
N ASN A 218 -17.83 8.02 -17.78
CA ASN A 218 -19.07 8.60 -17.25
C ASN A 218 -20.13 8.81 -18.36
N LYS A 219 -19.69 9.27 -19.55
CA LYS A 219 -20.59 9.41 -20.71
C LYS A 219 -21.10 8.06 -21.23
N GLN A 220 -20.25 7.02 -21.22
CA GLN A 220 -20.65 5.67 -21.62
C GLN A 220 -21.69 5.08 -20.65
N THR A 221 -21.44 5.19 -19.35
CA THR A 221 -22.33 4.73 -18.29
C THR A 221 -23.70 5.43 -18.37
N ALA A 222 -23.70 6.76 -18.57
CA ALA A 222 -24.92 7.53 -18.74
C ALA A 222 -25.74 7.12 -19.99
N LYS A 223 -25.05 6.79 -21.10
CA LYS A 223 -25.71 6.28 -22.32
C LYS A 223 -26.34 4.89 -22.11
N THR A 224 -25.66 4.01 -21.39
CA THR A 224 -26.13 2.65 -21.09
C THR A 224 -27.37 2.68 -20.20
N VAL A 225 -27.35 3.49 -19.13
CA VAL A 225 -28.50 3.68 -18.24
C VAL A 225 -29.71 4.29 -18.98
N ARG A 226 -29.45 5.23 -19.91
CA ARG A 226 -30.53 5.84 -20.73
C ARG A 226 -31.16 4.87 -21.74
N LYS A 227 -30.35 3.92 -22.29
CA LYS A 227 -30.87 2.87 -23.17
C LYS A 227 -31.73 1.87 -22.39
N GLN A 228 -31.30 1.45 -21.19
CA GLN A 228 -32.07 0.51 -20.36
C GLN A 228 -33.40 1.12 -19.88
N ARG A 229 -33.46 2.44 -19.60
CA ARG A 229 -34.72 3.13 -19.23
C ARG A 229 -35.72 3.33 -20.40
N LYS A 230 -35.26 3.19 -21.67
CA LYS A 230 -36.13 3.29 -22.84
C LYS A 230 -36.62 1.95 -23.34
N SER A 231 -36.09 0.84 -22.84
CA SER A 231 -36.47 -0.54 -23.20
C SER A 231 -37.33 -1.23 -22.14
N ASN A 232 -37.64 -0.55 -21.06
CA ASN A 232 -38.67 -0.87 -20.05
C ASN A 232 -39.83 0.16 -20.14
#